data_d8eb86bddd07677c9908944bf9ab3731
#
_entry.id   d8eb86bddd07677c9908944bf9ab3731
#
_cell.length_a   1.000
_cell.length_b   1.000
_cell.length_c   1.000
_cell.angle_alpha   90.00
_cell.angle_beta   90.00
_cell.angle_gamma   90.00
#
_symmetry.space_group_name_H-M   'P 1'
#
loop_
_entity.id
_entity.type
_entity.pdbx_description
1 polymer ?
#
loop_
_entity_poly.entity_id
_entity_poly.type
_entity_poly.pdbx_seq_one_letter_code
_entity_poly.pdbx_strand_id
1 'polypeptide(L)'
;DVPAPERVRIHMWKPVFSQGELVCFVGSHIHNTDMGGAVPASISRTLTEVHQEGLRIPPTRLLLHGQTNQDNCPLIGANVRVPDQNWGDMNAQLACMSVGERKVHEIIGRFGHDAFKGGIYQLLDYAEQQSRALIREIPDGRYSFADYADEDSVNGYPARIQVTLEVEGDDVV
;
A
#
# COMPACT_ATOMS: atom_id res chain seq x y z
N ASP A 1 7.52 -16.64 11.38
CA ASP A 1 7.19 -15.22 11.12
C ASP A 1 8.45 -14.54 10.62
N VAL A 2 8.52 -14.31 9.33
CA VAL A 2 9.56 -13.45 8.74
C VAL A 2 9.20 -12.02 9.15
N PRO A 3 10.08 -11.28 9.86
CA PRO A 3 9.81 -9.88 10.11
C PRO A 3 9.70 -9.19 8.76
N ALA A 4 8.55 -8.62 8.48
CA ALA A 4 8.36 -7.83 7.28
C ALA A 4 9.17 -6.53 7.45
N PRO A 5 10.29 -6.35 6.73
CA PRO A 5 11.19 -5.23 6.92
C PRO A 5 10.67 -4.01 6.17
N GLU A 6 9.55 -3.45 6.44
CA GLU A 6 9.14 -2.23 5.74
C GLU A 6 7.80 -1.68 6.24
N ARG A 7 7.71 -1.28 7.51
CA ARG A 7 6.48 -0.65 8.02
C ARG A 7 6.60 0.85 8.29
N VAL A 8 7.56 1.51 7.68
CA VAL A 8 7.72 2.98 7.75
C VAL A 8 6.80 3.66 6.74
N ARG A 9 5.56 3.14 6.58
CA ARG A 9 4.62 3.65 5.58
C ARG A 9 3.30 4.00 6.21
N ILE A 10 2.88 5.24 6.02
CA ILE A 10 1.49 5.64 6.27
C ILE A 10 0.70 5.42 4.98
N HIS A 11 -0.32 4.57 5.05
CA HIS A 11 -1.29 4.41 3.98
C HIS A 11 -2.46 5.34 4.24
N MET A 12 -2.78 6.18 3.26
CA MET A 12 -3.91 7.10 3.33
C MET A 12 -4.95 6.76 2.28
N TRP A 13 -6.22 6.90 2.64
CA TRP A 13 -7.35 6.61 1.76
C TRP A 13 -8.35 7.75 1.83
N LYS A 14 -8.78 8.21 0.65
CA LYS A 14 -9.79 9.25 0.51
C LYS A 14 -10.97 8.69 -0.27
N PRO A 15 -12.20 8.66 0.30
CA PRO A 15 -13.38 8.26 -0.45
C PRO A 15 -13.73 9.33 -1.49
N VAL A 16 -14.10 8.90 -2.68
CA VAL A 16 -14.59 9.76 -3.76
C VAL A 16 -16.06 9.50 -3.99
N PHE A 17 -16.85 10.55 -3.92
CA PHE A 17 -18.30 10.49 -4.11
C PHE A 17 -18.69 11.15 -5.42
N SER A 18 -19.67 10.56 -6.10
CA SER A 18 -20.34 11.14 -7.26
C SER A 18 -21.83 10.91 -7.15
N GLN A 19 -22.64 11.95 -7.36
CA GLN A 19 -24.10 11.90 -7.23
C GLN A 19 -24.60 11.36 -5.86
N GLY A 20 -23.82 11.60 -4.78
CA GLY A 20 -24.14 11.11 -3.45
C GLY A 20 -23.72 9.65 -3.17
N GLU A 21 -23.18 8.95 -4.15
CA GLU A 21 -22.69 7.58 -4.05
C GLU A 21 -21.17 7.53 -3.90
N LEU A 22 -20.66 6.61 -3.08
CA LEU A 22 -19.24 6.28 -3.03
C LEU A 22 -18.87 5.49 -4.26
N VAL A 23 -18.02 6.05 -5.13
CA VAL A 23 -17.64 5.42 -6.40
C VAL A 23 -16.28 4.71 -6.36
N CYS A 24 -15.35 5.24 -5.57
CA CYS A 24 -14.04 4.61 -5.36
C CYS A 24 -13.32 5.25 -4.18
N PHE A 25 -12.12 4.75 -3.90
CA PHE A 25 -11.15 5.38 -3.02
C PHE A 25 -9.91 5.80 -3.81
N VAL A 26 -9.34 6.93 -3.47
CA VAL A 26 -8.00 7.30 -3.87
C VAL A 26 -7.06 6.96 -2.73
N GLY A 27 -6.06 6.14 -3.00
CA GLY A 27 -5.05 5.73 -2.03
C GLY A 27 -3.70 6.36 -2.30
N SER A 28 -2.94 6.60 -1.24
CA SER A 28 -1.54 7.01 -1.32
C SER A 28 -0.74 6.34 -0.22
N HIS A 29 0.48 5.96 -0.53
CA HIS A 29 1.46 5.51 0.45
C HIS A 29 2.84 5.99 0.04
N ILE A 30 3.66 6.33 1.03
CA ILE A 30 5.05 6.71 0.84
C ILE A 30 5.88 6.12 1.98
N HIS A 31 7.19 6.06 1.79
CA HIS A 31 8.12 5.90 2.90
C HIS A 31 8.21 7.22 3.65
N ASN A 32 7.78 7.23 4.91
CA ASN A 32 7.90 8.40 5.76
C ASN A 32 9.35 8.53 6.24
N THR A 33 9.79 9.74 6.49
CA THR A 33 11.17 10.04 6.90
C THR A 33 11.55 9.37 8.22
N ASP A 34 10.64 9.32 9.19
CA ASP A 34 10.81 8.67 10.50
C ASP A 34 9.46 8.43 11.15
N MET A 35 9.24 7.25 11.66
CA MET A 35 8.01 6.90 12.40
C MET A 35 8.27 6.57 13.87
N GLY A 36 9.40 7.02 14.41
CA GLY A 36 9.82 6.69 15.77
C GLY A 36 10.49 5.32 15.85
N GLY A 37 10.22 4.58 16.91
CA GLY A 37 10.81 3.27 17.13
C GLY A 37 12.24 3.30 17.67
N ALA A 38 12.92 2.15 17.63
CA ALA A 38 14.20 1.95 18.30
C ALA A 38 15.37 2.68 17.61
N VAL A 39 15.27 2.93 16.32
CA VAL A 39 16.36 3.52 15.51
C VAL A 39 15.87 4.70 14.68
N PRO A 40 16.75 5.68 14.35
CA PRO A 40 16.42 6.74 13.41
C PRO A 40 16.00 6.17 12.05
N ALA A 41 15.09 6.87 11.39
CA ALA A 41 14.43 6.45 10.14
C ALA A 41 13.63 5.14 10.22
N SER A 42 13.45 4.58 11.43
CA SER A 42 12.60 3.41 11.74
C SER A 42 12.96 2.12 10.97
N ILE A 43 14.12 2.05 10.33
CA ILE A 43 14.56 0.88 9.56
C ILE A 43 15.93 0.41 10.06
N SER A 44 16.00 -0.85 10.49
CA SER A 44 17.28 -1.49 10.82
C SER A 44 17.16 -3.01 10.76
N ARG A 45 18.23 -3.66 10.36
CA ARG A 45 18.36 -5.12 10.43
C ARG A 45 18.38 -5.68 11.84
N THR A 46 18.59 -4.83 12.85
CA THR A 46 18.64 -5.25 14.26
C THR A 46 17.26 -5.29 14.93
N LEU A 47 16.21 -4.88 14.23
CA LEU A 47 14.85 -4.91 14.76
C LEU A 47 14.29 -6.32 14.65
N THR A 48 13.83 -6.86 15.77
CA THR A 48 13.36 -8.25 15.89
C THR A 48 11.85 -8.36 16.08
N GLU A 49 11.19 -7.24 16.35
CA GLU A 49 9.75 -7.20 16.55
C GLU A 49 9.14 -5.87 16.05
N VAL A 50 7.89 -5.93 15.65
CA VAL A 50 7.15 -4.80 15.05
C VAL A 50 7.05 -3.56 15.94
N HIS A 51 7.13 -3.72 17.26
CA HIS A 51 7.08 -2.60 18.21
C HIS A 51 8.34 -1.73 18.17
N GLN A 52 9.46 -2.28 17.71
CA GLN A 52 10.72 -1.57 17.53
C GLN A 52 10.74 -0.72 16.25
N GLU A 53 9.85 -1.01 15.28
CA GLU A 53 9.82 -0.34 13.97
C GLU A 53 9.21 1.07 14.02
N GLY A 54 8.41 1.38 15.05
CA GLY A 54 7.86 2.71 15.24
C GLY A 54 6.38 2.75 15.60
N LEU A 55 5.80 3.93 15.44
CA LEU A 55 4.41 4.20 15.80
C LEU A 55 3.45 3.40 14.92
N ARG A 56 2.62 2.58 15.55
CA ARG A 56 1.58 1.81 14.89
C ARG A 56 0.26 2.60 14.94
N ILE A 57 -0.19 3.05 13.77
CA ILE A 57 -1.41 3.84 13.63
C ILE A 57 -2.53 2.90 13.13
N PRO A 58 -3.56 2.64 13.93
CA PRO A 58 -4.73 1.90 13.45
C PRO A 58 -5.51 2.76 12.45
N PRO A 59 -6.45 2.18 11.69
CA PRO A 59 -7.33 2.95 10.83
C PRO A 59 -8.00 4.09 11.59
N THR A 60 -7.67 5.32 11.25
CA THR A 60 -8.13 6.52 11.94
C THR A 60 -8.41 7.64 10.94
N ARG A 61 -9.19 8.61 11.35
CA ARG A 61 -9.50 9.78 10.51
C ARG A 61 -8.43 10.84 10.68
N LEU A 62 -7.63 11.04 9.64
CA LEU A 62 -6.63 12.10 9.59
C LEU A 62 -7.27 13.47 9.35
N LEU A 63 -8.31 13.52 8.53
CA LEU A 63 -9.09 14.71 8.25
C LEU A 63 -10.53 14.54 8.76
N LEU A 64 -11.08 15.59 9.37
CA LEU A 64 -12.46 15.73 9.75
C LEU A 64 -13.04 16.98 9.08
N HIS A 65 -14.06 16.80 8.23
CA HIS A 65 -14.67 17.89 7.48
C HIS A 65 -13.68 18.75 6.67
N GLY A 66 -12.66 18.10 6.10
CA GLY A 66 -11.62 18.75 5.31
C GLY A 66 -10.51 19.44 6.12
N GLN A 67 -10.60 19.41 7.45
CA GLN A 67 -9.59 19.95 8.36
C GLN A 67 -8.80 18.84 9.04
N THR A 68 -7.54 19.10 9.33
CA THR A 68 -6.66 18.18 10.06
C THR A 68 -7.25 17.84 11.43
N ASN A 69 -7.31 16.57 11.74
CA ASN A 69 -7.72 16.11 13.07
C ASN A 69 -6.68 16.52 14.12
N GLN A 70 -7.07 17.43 15.01
CA GLN A 70 -6.18 18.02 15.99
C GLN A 70 -5.76 17.04 17.11
N ASP A 71 -6.42 15.91 17.24
CA ASP A 71 -6.04 14.88 18.21
C ASP A 71 -4.95 13.96 17.65
N ASN A 72 -5.01 13.58 16.39
CA ASN A 72 -4.13 12.59 15.79
C ASN A 72 -2.79 13.17 15.31
N CYS A 73 -2.79 14.36 14.72
CA CYS A 73 -1.57 14.92 14.16
C CYS A 73 -0.53 15.30 15.21
N PRO A 74 -0.89 15.94 16.34
CA PRO A 74 0.05 16.17 17.44
C PRO A 74 0.58 14.87 18.05
N LEU A 75 -0.27 13.83 18.13
CA LEU A 75 0.16 12.53 18.63
C LEU A 75 1.26 11.91 17.75
N ILE A 76 1.09 11.95 16.43
CA ILE A 76 2.12 11.47 15.48
C ILE A 76 3.39 12.29 15.64
N GLY A 77 3.28 13.63 15.63
CA GLY A 77 4.43 14.54 15.75
C GLY A 77 5.24 14.35 17.04
N ALA A 78 4.58 14.05 18.16
CA ALA A 78 5.24 13.80 19.43
C ALA A 78 6.03 12.48 19.49
N ASN A 79 5.76 11.55 18.58
CA ASN A 79 6.36 10.21 18.58
C ASN A 79 7.41 10.00 17.48
N VAL A 80 7.70 11.02 16.67
CA VAL A 80 8.69 10.97 15.58
C VAL A 80 9.83 11.95 15.86
N ARG A 81 11.02 11.69 15.29
CA ARG A 81 12.22 12.51 15.56
C ARG A 81 12.26 13.80 14.74
N VAL A 82 11.61 13.80 13.58
CA VAL A 82 11.61 14.91 12.61
C VAL A 82 10.18 15.29 12.21
N PRO A 83 9.38 15.85 13.15
CA PRO A 83 7.95 16.06 12.96
C PRO A 83 7.61 16.95 11.76
N ASP A 84 8.40 17.99 11.49
CA ASP A 84 8.17 18.90 10.37
C ASP A 84 8.34 18.20 9.01
N GLN A 85 9.37 17.36 8.87
CA GLN A 85 9.59 16.59 7.65
C GLN A 85 8.49 15.54 7.46
N ASN A 86 8.13 14.83 8.52
CA ASN A 86 7.04 13.86 8.48
C ASN A 86 5.70 14.51 8.12
N TRP A 87 5.45 15.70 8.64
CA TRP A 87 4.27 16.48 8.25
C TRP A 87 4.32 16.91 6.78
N GLY A 88 5.50 17.23 6.27
CA GLY A 88 5.73 17.47 4.84
C GLY A 88 5.35 16.27 3.98
N ASP A 89 5.80 15.07 4.36
CA ASP A 89 5.46 13.80 3.70
C ASP A 89 3.94 13.56 3.69
N MET A 90 3.29 13.76 4.84
CA MET A 90 1.84 13.58 4.96
C MET A 90 1.06 14.60 4.11
N ASN A 91 1.50 15.85 4.05
CA ASN A 91 0.90 16.87 3.19
C ASN A 91 1.08 16.54 1.69
N ALA A 92 2.21 15.97 1.30
CA ALA A 92 2.42 15.51 -0.08
C ALA A 92 1.42 14.38 -0.45
N GLN A 93 1.17 13.44 0.47
CA GLN A 93 0.15 12.39 0.27
C GLN A 93 -1.25 13.00 0.16
N LEU A 94 -1.63 13.95 1.03
CA LEU A 94 -2.93 14.64 0.96
C LEU A 94 -3.12 15.40 -0.35
N ALA A 95 -2.07 16.06 -0.84
CA ALA A 95 -2.08 16.74 -2.13
C ALA A 95 -2.24 15.74 -3.29
N CYS A 96 -1.52 14.63 -3.26
CA CYS A 96 -1.63 13.55 -4.24
C CYS A 96 -3.07 13.01 -4.31
N MET A 97 -3.68 12.70 -3.17
CA MET A 97 -5.06 12.21 -3.13
C MET A 97 -6.08 13.26 -3.64
N SER A 98 -5.83 14.55 -3.41
CA SER A 98 -6.67 15.61 -3.94
C SER A 98 -6.58 15.73 -5.47
N VAL A 99 -5.39 15.49 -6.03
CA VAL A 99 -5.20 15.37 -7.48
C VAL A 99 -5.91 14.14 -8.03
N GLY A 100 -5.78 13.00 -7.35
CA GLY A 100 -6.44 11.75 -7.72
C GLY A 100 -7.96 11.88 -7.77
N GLU A 101 -8.57 12.45 -6.71
CA GLU A 101 -10.02 12.74 -6.67
C GLU A 101 -10.47 13.61 -7.85
N ARG A 102 -9.73 14.70 -8.12
CA ARG A 102 -10.03 15.57 -9.27
C ARG A 102 -9.98 14.79 -10.59
N LYS A 103 -8.97 13.91 -10.77
CA LYS A 103 -8.86 13.07 -11.97
C LYS A 103 -10.02 12.08 -12.11
N VAL A 104 -10.49 11.50 -11.03
CA VAL A 104 -11.70 10.67 -11.05
C VAL A 104 -12.90 11.48 -11.50
N HIS A 105 -13.11 12.68 -10.95
CA HIS A 105 -14.20 13.56 -11.36
C HIS A 105 -14.09 14.03 -12.82
N GLU A 106 -12.88 14.28 -13.33
CA GLU A 106 -12.65 14.58 -14.75
C GLU A 106 -13.08 13.42 -15.65
N ILE A 107 -12.77 12.17 -15.26
CA ILE A 107 -13.16 10.95 -16.00
C ILE A 107 -14.69 10.80 -15.97
N ILE A 108 -15.29 10.92 -14.78
CA ILE A 108 -16.75 10.85 -14.62
C ILE A 108 -17.45 11.95 -15.45
N GLY A 109 -16.91 13.17 -15.42
CA GLY A 109 -17.45 14.28 -16.22
C GLY A 109 -17.37 14.05 -17.72
N ARG A 110 -16.35 13.31 -18.20
CA ARG A 110 -16.15 13.00 -19.61
C ARG A 110 -17.00 11.81 -20.09
N PHE A 111 -17.13 10.77 -19.30
CA PHE A 111 -17.72 9.50 -19.74
C PHE A 111 -19.07 9.19 -19.06
N GLY A 112 -19.40 9.88 -17.98
CA GLY A 112 -20.59 9.65 -17.18
C GLY A 112 -20.34 8.73 -15.98
N HIS A 113 -21.23 8.84 -14.98
CA HIS A 113 -21.16 8.11 -13.72
C HIS A 113 -21.26 6.59 -13.92
N ASP A 114 -22.25 6.13 -14.68
CA ASP A 114 -22.50 4.70 -14.89
C ASP A 114 -21.39 4.06 -15.72
N ALA A 115 -20.90 4.78 -16.74
CA ALA A 115 -19.77 4.31 -17.54
C ALA A 115 -18.48 4.19 -16.72
N PHE A 116 -18.24 5.11 -15.78
CA PHE A 116 -17.11 5.00 -14.87
C PHE A 116 -17.20 3.75 -13.97
N LYS A 117 -18.35 3.54 -13.31
CA LYS A 117 -18.57 2.36 -12.45
C LYS A 117 -18.48 1.05 -13.24
N GLY A 118 -19.17 0.96 -14.38
CA GLY A 118 -19.12 -0.21 -15.24
C GLY A 118 -17.72 -0.49 -15.79
N GLY A 119 -17.00 0.57 -16.15
CA GLY A 119 -15.63 0.49 -16.69
C GLY A 119 -14.62 -0.10 -15.71
N ILE A 120 -14.78 0.11 -14.40
CA ILE A 120 -13.92 -0.51 -13.38
C ILE A 120 -14.03 -2.04 -13.45
N TYR A 121 -15.25 -2.57 -13.47
CA TYR A 121 -15.47 -4.03 -13.55
C TYR A 121 -15.00 -4.58 -14.90
N GLN A 122 -15.30 -3.91 -15.99
CA GLN A 122 -14.84 -4.32 -17.33
C GLN A 122 -13.30 -4.35 -17.41
N LEU A 123 -12.62 -3.43 -16.76
CA LEU A 123 -11.15 -3.43 -16.71
C LEU A 123 -10.60 -4.63 -15.92
N LEU A 124 -11.24 -4.99 -14.81
CA LEU A 124 -10.88 -6.18 -14.02
C LEU A 124 -11.11 -7.46 -14.83
N ASP A 125 -12.27 -7.59 -15.45
CA ASP A 125 -12.60 -8.73 -16.32
C ASP A 125 -11.60 -8.85 -17.48
N TYR A 126 -11.26 -7.71 -18.10
CA TYR A 126 -10.27 -7.68 -19.18
C TYR A 126 -8.88 -8.13 -18.68
N ALA A 127 -8.45 -7.62 -17.54
CA ALA A 127 -7.16 -8.00 -16.94
C ALA A 127 -7.13 -9.49 -16.60
N GLU A 128 -8.20 -10.04 -16.03
CA GLU A 128 -8.33 -11.47 -15.74
C GLU A 128 -8.23 -12.29 -17.04
N GLN A 129 -9.00 -11.92 -18.07
CA GLN A 129 -8.97 -12.65 -19.36
C GLN A 129 -7.58 -12.65 -19.98
N GLN A 130 -6.88 -11.52 -19.95
CA GLN A 130 -5.49 -11.44 -20.46
C GLN A 130 -4.54 -12.30 -19.63
N SER A 131 -4.65 -12.27 -18.32
CA SER A 131 -3.82 -13.07 -17.43
C SER A 131 -4.04 -14.57 -17.66
N ARG A 132 -5.29 -15.01 -17.73
CA ARG A 132 -5.63 -16.41 -18.03
C ARG A 132 -5.16 -16.84 -19.41
N ALA A 133 -5.24 -15.95 -20.40
CA ALA A 133 -4.72 -16.25 -21.75
C ALA A 133 -3.20 -16.51 -21.74
N LEU A 134 -2.45 -15.74 -20.97
CA LEU A 134 -0.99 -15.93 -20.83
C LEU A 134 -0.67 -17.20 -20.02
N ILE A 135 -1.44 -17.50 -18.98
CA ILE A 135 -1.24 -18.71 -18.17
C ILE A 135 -1.42 -19.97 -19.02
N ARG A 136 -2.41 -20.00 -19.96
CA ARG A 136 -2.61 -21.13 -20.90
C ARG A 136 -1.41 -21.41 -21.79
N GLU A 137 -0.49 -20.47 -21.97
CA GLU A 137 0.74 -20.70 -22.74
C GLU A 137 1.78 -21.47 -21.93
N ILE A 138 1.61 -21.58 -20.61
CA ILE A 138 2.49 -22.35 -19.73
C ILE A 138 1.96 -23.80 -19.68
N PRO A 139 2.78 -24.82 -19.99
CA PRO A 139 2.34 -26.19 -19.88
C PRO A 139 1.87 -26.54 -18.45
N ASP A 140 0.83 -27.35 -18.35
CA ASP A 140 0.36 -27.85 -17.04
C ASP A 140 1.50 -28.56 -16.32
N GLY A 141 1.62 -28.30 -15.02
CA GLY A 141 2.67 -28.92 -14.24
C GLY A 141 2.99 -28.20 -12.95
N ARG A 142 3.99 -28.74 -12.27
CA ARG A 142 4.49 -28.20 -11.01
C ARG A 142 5.92 -27.69 -11.21
N TYR A 143 6.10 -26.39 -11.01
CA TYR A 143 7.37 -25.69 -11.18
C TYR A 143 7.87 -25.25 -9.81
N SER A 144 9.11 -25.55 -9.47
CA SER A 144 9.69 -25.14 -8.19
C SER A 144 11.01 -24.43 -8.41
N PHE A 145 11.19 -23.33 -7.69
CA PHE A 145 12.43 -22.58 -7.67
C PHE A 145 12.76 -22.18 -6.25
N ALA A 146 14.03 -22.17 -5.91
CA ALA A 146 14.49 -21.67 -4.62
C ALA A 146 15.69 -20.75 -4.82
N ASP A 147 15.71 -19.68 -4.07
CA ASP A 147 16.80 -18.71 -4.01
C ASP A 147 17.02 -18.28 -2.56
N TYR A 148 18.05 -17.50 -2.34
CA TYR A 148 18.42 -17.03 -1.01
C TYR A 148 18.50 -15.51 -1.03
N ALA A 149 17.75 -14.86 -0.14
CA ALA A 149 18.04 -13.50 0.24
C ALA A 149 19.33 -13.49 1.11
N ASP A 150 19.93 -12.31 1.25
CA ASP A 150 21.09 -12.09 2.11
C ASP A 150 20.85 -12.63 3.53
N GLU A 151 21.83 -12.52 4.38
CA GLU A 151 21.72 -12.98 5.77
C GLU A 151 20.53 -12.33 6.52
N ASP A 152 19.83 -13.11 7.33
CA ASP A 152 19.01 -12.53 8.38
C ASP A 152 19.96 -11.83 9.38
N SER A 153 19.60 -10.63 9.77
CA SER A 153 20.42 -9.77 10.61
C SER A 153 20.59 -10.27 12.05
N VAL A 154 19.84 -11.27 12.46
CA VAL A 154 19.83 -11.80 13.81
C VAL A 154 20.81 -12.97 13.96
N ASN A 155 20.80 -13.89 13.00
CA ASN A 155 21.55 -15.14 13.07
C ASN A 155 22.72 -15.20 12.07
N GLY A 156 22.77 -14.30 11.09
CA GLY A 156 23.77 -14.28 10.02
C GLY A 156 23.59 -15.40 8.99
N TYR A 157 22.41 -16.02 8.92
CA TYR A 157 22.10 -17.05 7.95
C TYR A 157 21.29 -16.50 6.78
N PRO A 158 21.55 -16.95 5.55
CA PRO A 158 20.72 -16.57 4.40
C PRO A 158 19.28 -17.06 4.57
N ALA A 159 18.32 -16.18 4.27
CA ALA A 159 16.91 -16.53 4.26
C ALA A 159 16.56 -17.23 2.94
N ARG A 160 16.17 -18.51 3.02
CA ARG A 160 15.74 -19.27 1.85
C ARG A 160 14.33 -18.88 1.44
N ILE A 161 14.16 -18.49 0.17
CA ILE A 161 12.88 -18.26 -0.46
C ILE A 161 12.63 -19.41 -1.43
N GLN A 162 11.53 -20.12 -1.23
CA GLN A 162 11.13 -21.20 -2.14
C GLN A 162 9.70 -20.93 -2.61
N VAL A 163 9.52 -20.99 -3.93
CA VAL A 163 8.21 -20.88 -4.58
C VAL A 163 7.94 -22.20 -5.31
N THR A 164 6.71 -22.67 -5.19
CA THR A 164 6.18 -23.74 -6.04
C THR A 164 4.95 -23.19 -6.73
N LEU A 165 4.93 -23.30 -8.04
CA LEU A 165 3.85 -22.88 -8.91
C LEU A 165 3.19 -24.14 -9.47
N GLU A 166 1.90 -24.30 -9.27
CA GLU A 166 1.08 -25.35 -9.88
C GLU A 166 0.21 -24.73 -10.95
N VAL A 167 0.34 -25.21 -12.20
CA VAL A 167 -0.39 -24.71 -13.36
C VAL A 167 -1.34 -25.80 -13.84
N GLU A 168 -2.63 -25.46 -13.94
CA GLU A 168 -3.68 -26.31 -14.46
C GLU A 168 -4.61 -25.48 -15.37
N GLY A 169 -4.47 -25.67 -16.67
CA GLY A 169 -5.22 -24.92 -17.68
C GLY A 169 -4.90 -23.43 -17.68
N ASP A 170 -5.79 -22.61 -17.10
CA ASP A 170 -5.61 -21.15 -16.96
C ASP A 170 -5.58 -20.69 -15.50
N ASP A 171 -5.44 -21.63 -14.57
CA ASP A 171 -5.28 -21.37 -13.16
C ASP A 171 -3.86 -21.61 -12.68
N VAL A 172 -3.44 -20.82 -11.71
CA VAL A 172 -2.13 -20.87 -11.06
C VAL A 172 -2.29 -20.76 -9.55
N VAL A 173 -1.64 -21.67 -8.82
CA VAL A 173 -1.58 -21.68 -7.35
C VAL A 173 -0.12 -21.73 -6.88
#